data_d72c1646dae712a93282ea48d9f973e1
#
_entry.id   d72c1646dae712a93282ea48d9f973e1
#
_cell.length_a   1.000
_cell.length_b   1.000
_cell.length_c   1.000
_cell.angle_alpha   90.00
_cell.angle_beta   90.00
_cell.angle_gamma   90.00
#
_symmetry.space_group_name_H-M   'P 1'
#
loop_
_entity.id
_entity.type
_entity.pdbx_description
1 polymer ?
#
loop_
_entity_poly.entity_id
_entity_poly.type
_entity_poly.pdbx_seq_one_letter_code
_entity_poly.pdbx_strand_id
1 'polypeptide(L)'
;DKRRARITATREIYAKCILFDYSYKFFYEDGYGKESLILNMNGEAYEQADNARKYFTACLLAYYQQLWLWSTHRSALSDFNIEKPLWVFVGNTVSGEESDILEVVNFLADFLNSEVQIKSWLTDLIADKAQILDAKGNNIFSGRFTPLMGFGGRVDELYADILLRVFNASARQRLKLVNIKSSKGELALRVGDAEPFGLINIG
;
A
#
# COMPACT_ATOMS: atom_id res chain seq x y z
N ASP A 1 -3.18 32.11 29.38
CA ASP A 1 -3.64 30.73 29.60
C ASP A 1 -2.54 29.95 30.34
N LYS A 2 -2.83 29.57 31.62
CA LYS A 2 -1.87 28.89 32.53
C LYS A 2 -1.30 27.58 31.92
N ARG A 3 -2.10 26.86 31.14
CA ARG A 3 -1.67 25.62 30.49
C ARG A 3 -0.61 25.88 29.40
N ARG A 4 -0.81 26.91 28.60
CA ARG A 4 0.12 27.31 27.53
C ARG A 4 1.45 27.81 28.11
N ALA A 5 1.41 28.63 29.15
CA ALA A 5 2.61 29.08 29.87
C ALA A 5 3.40 27.92 30.48
N ARG A 6 2.72 26.92 31.06
CA ARG A 6 3.36 25.71 31.63
C ARG A 6 4.05 24.87 30.56
N ILE A 7 3.40 24.69 29.37
CA ILE A 7 4.00 23.95 28.24
C ILE A 7 5.25 24.67 27.73
N THR A 8 5.21 26.01 27.63
CA THR A 8 6.35 26.82 27.17
C THR A 8 7.51 26.70 28.16
N ALA A 9 7.25 26.86 29.44
CA ALA A 9 8.28 26.73 30.50
C ALA A 9 8.93 25.33 30.50
N THR A 10 8.13 24.28 30.35
CA THR A 10 8.64 22.91 30.25
C THR A 10 9.53 22.73 29.01
N ARG A 11 9.11 23.23 27.86
CA ARG A 11 9.93 23.19 26.63
C ARG A 11 11.27 23.91 26.79
N GLU A 12 11.30 25.08 27.42
CA GLU A 12 12.52 25.84 27.67
C GLU A 12 13.51 25.11 28.58
N ILE A 13 12.98 24.39 29.61
CA ILE A 13 13.84 23.59 30.50
C ILE A 13 14.46 22.43 29.75
N TYR A 14 13.64 21.67 28.97
CA TYR A 14 14.13 20.53 28.19
C TYR A 14 15.09 20.97 27.08
N ALA A 15 14.84 22.11 26.41
CA ALA A 15 15.72 22.64 25.38
C ALA A 15 17.13 22.90 25.89
N LYS A 16 17.28 23.36 27.17
CA LYS A 16 18.57 23.58 27.80
C LYS A 16 19.35 22.31 28.17
N CYS A 17 18.64 21.16 28.20
CA CYS A 17 19.22 19.84 28.50
C CYS A 17 19.63 19.08 27.25
N ILE A 18 19.34 19.58 26.04
CA ILE A 18 19.71 18.94 24.81
C ILE A 18 21.19 19.27 24.53
N LEU A 19 22.03 18.26 24.70
CA LEU A 19 23.47 18.38 24.40
C LEU A 19 23.77 17.98 22.95
N PHE A 20 22.93 17.17 22.35
CA PHE A 20 23.05 16.70 20.99
C PHE A 20 21.66 16.46 20.42
N ASP A 21 21.40 16.95 19.23
CA ASP A 21 20.18 16.71 18.47
C ASP A 21 20.54 16.09 17.13
N TYR A 22 20.18 14.81 16.98
CA TYR A 22 20.24 14.10 15.71
C TYR A 22 18.79 13.82 15.27
N SER A 23 18.13 14.90 14.88
CA SER A 23 16.74 14.84 14.41
C SER A 23 16.62 14.02 13.11
N TYR A 24 15.39 13.63 12.76
CA TYR A 24 15.11 12.89 11.52
C TYR A 24 15.68 13.60 10.28
N LYS A 25 15.77 14.92 10.28
CA LYS A 25 16.37 15.69 9.19
C LYS A 25 17.83 15.27 8.95
N PHE A 26 18.66 15.26 9.98
CA PHE A 26 20.06 14.84 9.86
C PHE A 26 20.19 13.37 9.53
N PHE A 27 19.36 12.51 10.15
CA PHE A 27 19.30 11.09 9.86
C PHE A 27 18.96 10.82 8.39
N TYR A 28 18.06 11.61 7.81
CA TYR A 28 17.67 11.51 6.40
C TYR A 28 18.77 12.05 5.47
N GLU A 29 19.35 13.23 5.79
CA GLU A 29 20.44 13.84 5.02
C GLU A 29 21.69 12.94 4.96
N ASP A 30 21.98 12.20 6.04
CA ASP A 30 23.06 11.22 6.11
C ASP A 30 22.74 9.89 5.37
N GLY A 31 21.58 9.76 4.78
CA GLY A 31 21.18 8.60 3.96
C GLY A 31 20.64 7.40 4.74
N TYR A 32 20.41 7.53 6.04
CA TYR A 32 19.81 6.47 6.86
C TYR A 32 18.26 6.51 6.85
N GLY A 33 17.69 7.66 6.51
CA GLY A 33 16.24 7.84 6.46
C GLY A 33 15.62 7.22 5.22
N LYS A 34 14.33 6.82 5.34
CA LYS A 34 13.51 6.40 4.21
C LYS A 34 12.59 7.53 3.80
N GLU A 35 12.40 7.69 2.50
CA GLU A 35 11.34 8.56 2.01
C GLU A 35 9.97 8.01 2.42
N SER A 36 9.12 8.89 2.88
CA SER A 36 7.72 8.61 3.14
C SER A 36 6.83 9.46 2.25
N LEU A 37 5.81 8.87 1.71
CA LEU A 37 4.82 9.56 0.90
C LEU A 37 3.42 9.29 1.45
N ILE A 38 2.69 10.37 1.72
CA ILE A 38 1.29 10.30 2.14
C ILE A 38 0.43 10.54 0.90
N LEU A 39 -0.35 9.54 0.51
CA LEU A 39 -1.24 9.57 -0.65
C LEU A 39 -2.68 9.72 -0.15
N ASN A 40 -3.16 10.96 -0.06
CA ASN A 40 -4.54 11.24 0.34
C ASN A 40 -5.35 11.65 -0.87
N MET A 41 -6.30 10.82 -1.26
CA MET A 41 -7.29 11.15 -2.27
C MET A 41 -8.31 12.16 -1.70
N ASN A 42 -8.90 12.99 -2.58
CA ASN A 42 -10.02 13.85 -2.21
C ASN A 42 -11.21 13.00 -1.73
N GLY A 43 -11.74 13.30 -0.53
CA GLY A 43 -12.81 12.54 0.10
C GLY A 43 -14.10 12.47 -0.71
N GLU A 44 -14.53 13.59 -1.31
CA GLU A 44 -15.72 13.61 -2.18
C GLU A 44 -15.54 12.74 -3.44
N ALA A 45 -14.33 12.70 -3.98
CA ALA A 45 -14.01 11.84 -5.12
C ALA A 45 -13.93 10.36 -4.72
N TYR A 46 -13.53 10.06 -3.47
CA TYR A 46 -13.45 8.70 -2.96
C TYR A 46 -14.82 8.02 -2.88
N GLU A 47 -15.87 8.76 -2.55
CA GLU A 47 -17.24 8.25 -2.42
C GLU A 47 -17.85 7.78 -3.75
N GLN A 48 -17.26 8.13 -4.89
CA GLN A 48 -17.71 7.63 -6.19
C GLN A 48 -17.25 6.19 -6.40
N ALA A 49 -18.18 5.30 -6.74
CA ALA A 49 -18.04 3.84 -6.72
C ALA A 49 -16.78 3.26 -7.38
N ASP A 50 -16.30 3.87 -8.48
CA ASP A 50 -15.11 3.37 -9.18
C ASP A 50 -13.80 4.01 -8.71
N ASN A 51 -13.85 5.18 -8.09
CA ASN A 51 -12.65 5.91 -7.68
C ASN A 51 -11.92 5.25 -6.51
N ALA A 52 -12.65 4.74 -5.53
CA ALA A 52 -12.07 3.98 -4.42
C ALA A 52 -11.34 2.73 -4.93
N ARG A 53 -11.97 1.97 -5.83
CA ARG A 53 -11.38 0.77 -6.46
C ARG A 53 -10.15 1.11 -7.31
N LYS A 54 -10.21 2.19 -8.08
CA LYS A 54 -9.09 2.70 -8.87
C LYS A 54 -7.93 3.13 -7.97
N TYR A 55 -8.22 3.80 -6.86
CA TYR A 55 -7.24 4.19 -5.85
C TYR A 55 -6.58 2.96 -5.21
N PHE A 56 -7.34 1.97 -4.75
CA PHE A 56 -6.79 0.73 -4.23
C PHE A 56 -5.97 -0.05 -5.27
N THR A 57 -6.40 -0.03 -6.55
CA THR A 57 -5.63 -0.62 -7.65
C THR A 57 -4.27 0.08 -7.82
N ALA A 58 -4.23 1.41 -7.70
CA ALA A 58 -2.99 2.17 -7.73
C ALA A 58 -2.09 1.86 -6.51
N CYS A 59 -2.67 1.71 -5.31
CA CYS A 59 -1.94 1.28 -4.12
C CYS A 59 -1.37 -0.14 -4.27
N LEU A 60 -2.15 -1.07 -4.82
CA LEU A 60 -1.69 -2.43 -5.12
C LEU A 60 -0.55 -2.42 -6.15
N LEU A 61 -0.66 -1.61 -7.20
CA LEU A 61 0.40 -1.46 -8.19
C LEU A 61 1.67 -0.87 -7.57
N ALA A 62 1.54 0.08 -6.64
CA ALA A 62 2.69 0.63 -5.91
C ALA A 62 3.36 -0.43 -5.03
N TYR A 63 2.58 -1.27 -4.35
CA TYR A 63 3.11 -2.42 -3.59
C TYR A 63 3.77 -3.45 -4.51
N TYR A 64 3.13 -3.81 -5.61
CA TYR A 64 3.70 -4.69 -6.62
C TYR A 64 5.04 -4.15 -7.15
N GLN A 65 5.13 -2.85 -7.44
CA GLN A 65 6.38 -2.22 -7.87
C GLN A 65 7.51 -2.43 -6.86
N GLN A 66 7.22 -2.31 -5.55
CA GLN A 66 8.22 -2.57 -4.51
C GLN A 66 8.64 -4.04 -4.48
N LEU A 67 7.69 -4.98 -4.63
CA LEU A 67 7.99 -6.41 -4.73
C LEU A 67 8.85 -6.72 -5.96
N TRP A 68 8.51 -6.11 -7.09
CA TRP A 68 9.23 -6.30 -8.35
C TRP A 68 10.67 -5.77 -8.25
N LEU A 69 10.85 -4.53 -7.74
CA LEU A 69 12.16 -3.92 -7.51
C LEU A 69 12.99 -4.75 -6.51
N TRP A 70 12.40 -5.15 -5.39
CA TRP A 70 13.07 -5.98 -4.39
C TRP A 70 13.54 -7.30 -4.99
N SER A 71 12.71 -8.00 -5.75
CA SER A 71 13.08 -9.27 -6.36
C SER A 71 14.14 -9.14 -7.45
N THR A 72 14.07 -8.05 -8.24
CA THR A 72 15.02 -7.78 -9.33
C THR A 72 16.40 -7.39 -8.80
N HIS A 73 16.45 -6.67 -7.67
CA HIS A 73 17.68 -6.15 -7.08
C HIS A 73 18.09 -6.86 -5.79
N ARG A 74 17.53 -8.03 -5.51
CA ARG A 74 17.72 -8.75 -4.25
C ARG A 74 19.18 -8.94 -3.85
N SER A 75 20.05 -9.24 -4.80
CA SER A 75 21.49 -9.43 -4.56
C SER A 75 22.15 -8.15 -4.03
N ALA A 76 21.81 -6.98 -4.62
CA ALA A 76 22.34 -5.69 -4.17
C ALA A 76 21.71 -5.22 -2.84
N LEU A 77 20.49 -5.65 -2.55
CA LEU A 77 19.76 -5.27 -1.33
C LEU A 77 20.11 -6.12 -0.11
N SER A 78 20.72 -7.30 -0.31
CA SER A 78 21.08 -8.22 0.78
C SER A 78 22.02 -7.60 1.81
N ASP A 79 22.98 -6.79 1.36
CA ASP A 79 23.99 -6.16 2.21
C ASP A 79 23.39 -5.08 3.15
N PHE A 80 22.18 -4.61 2.84
CA PHE A 80 21.45 -3.60 3.60
C PHE A 80 20.36 -4.18 4.51
N ASN A 81 20.24 -5.50 4.62
CA ASN A 81 19.18 -6.17 5.37
C ASN A 81 17.76 -5.71 4.99
N ILE A 82 17.55 -5.41 3.71
CA ILE A 82 16.23 -4.99 3.21
C ILE A 82 15.39 -6.24 2.96
N GLU A 83 14.41 -6.45 3.82
CA GLU A 83 13.48 -7.57 3.74
C GLU A 83 12.39 -7.36 2.67
N LYS A 84 11.67 -8.44 2.38
CA LYS A 84 10.55 -8.41 1.43
C LYS A 84 9.53 -7.34 1.84
N PRO A 85 9.11 -6.46 0.92
CA PRO A 85 8.07 -5.46 1.20
C PRO A 85 6.79 -6.08 1.74
N LEU A 86 6.17 -5.40 2.69
CA LEU A 86 4.90 -5.77 3.29
C LEU A 86 3.87 -4.67 3.02
N TRP A 87 2.66 -5.07 2.65
CA TRP A 87 1.51 -4.18 2.55
C TRP A 87 0.59 -4.41 3.75
N VAL A 88 0.41 -3.37 4.55
CA VAL A 88 -0.37 -3.43 5.79
C VAL A 88 -1.60 -2.55 5.64
N PHE A 89 -2.77 -3.12 5.91
CA PHE A 89 -4.01 -2.39 6.08
C PHE A 89 -4.32 -2.25 7.56
N VAL A 90 -4.62 -1.03 8.00
CA VAL A 90 -5.04 -0.75 9.36
C VAL A 90 -6.43 -0.15 9.28
N GLY A 91 -7.44 -0.92 9.70
CA GLY A 91 -8.81 -0.46 9.77
C GLY A 91 -9.12 0.17 11.13
N ASN A 92 -10.01 1.15 11.14
CA ASN A 92 -10.53 1.76 12.35
C ASN A 92 -11.64 0.90 12.98
N THR A 93 -12.40 0.18 12.13
CA THR A 93 -13.47 -0.73 12.54
C THR A 93 -13.18 -2.15 12.05
N VAL A 94 -13.19 -3.10 12.99
CA VAL A 94 -12.93 -4.53 12.73
C VAL A 94 -14.22 -5.32 12.53
N SER A 95 -15.34 -4.85 13.06
CA SER A 95 -16.63 -5.56 13.08
C SER A 95 -17.77 -4.70 12.53
N GLY A 96 -18.71 -5.34 11.84
CA GLY A 96 -19.89 -4.71 11.23
C GLY A 96 -19.87 -4.74 9.69
N GLU A 97 -21.01 -4.42 9.11
CA GLU A 97 -21.20 -4.41 7.64
C GLU A 97 -20.39 -3.30 6.93
N GLU A 98 -20.01 -2.25 7.67
CA GLU A 98 -19.19 -1.11 7.20
C GLU A 98 -17.74 -1.19 7.70
N SER A 99 -17.22 -2.40 7.92
CA SER A 99 -15.84 -2.51 8.41
C SER A 99 -14.82 -2.27 7.29
N ASP A 100 -13.77 -1.51 7.58
CA ASP A 100 -12.66 -1.25 6.65
C ASP A 100 -12.01 -2.54 6.13
N ILE A 101 -12.02 -3.60 6.94
CA ILE A 101 -11.52 -4.93 6.55
C ILE A 101 -12.37 -5.52 5.42
N LEU A 102 -13.69 -5.37 5.49
CA LEU A 102 -14.60 -5.87 4.46
C LEU A 102 -14.41 -5.11 3.14
N GLU A 103 -14.19 -3.79 3.21
CA GLU A 103 -13.87 -2.98 2.02
C GLU A 103 -12.62 -3.49 1.31
N VAL A 104 -11.55 -3.78 2.06
CA VAL A 104 -10.30 -4.33 1.50
C VAL A 104 -10.52 -5.72 0.90
N VAL A 105 -11.25 -6.61 1.60
CA VAL A 105 -11.55 -7.96 1.10
C VAL A 105 -12.37 -7.90 -0.18
N ASN A 106 -13.37 -7.02 -0.23
CA ASN A 106 -14.19 -6.80 -1.42
C ASN A 106 -13.35 -6.26 -2.58
N PHE A 107 -12.46 -5.28 -2.32
CA PHE A 107 -11.53 -4.79 -3.33
C PHE A 107 -10.64 -5.92 -3.90
N LEU A 108 -10.05 -6.76 -3.03
CA LEU A 108 -9.21 -7.89 -3.48
C LEU A 108 -10.01 -8.90 -4.32
N ALA A 109 -11.26 -9.18 -3.93
CA ALA A 109 -12.15 -10.02 -4.72
C ALA A 109 -12.49 -9.39 -6.07
N ASP A 110 -12.78 -8.09 -6.10
CA ASP A 110 -13.06 -7.35 -7.33
C ASP A 110 -11.84 -7.28 -8.26
N PHE A 111 -10.63 -7.11 -7.70
CA PHE A 111 -9.39 -7.15 -8.48
C PHE A 111 -9.26 -8.47 -9.25
N LEU A 112 -9.62 -9.58 -8.61
CA LEU A 112 -9.58 -10.90 -9.24
C LEU A 112 -10.74 -11.14 -10.22
N ASN A 113 -11.91 -10.52 -10.02
CA ASN A 113 -13.11 -10.79 -10.79
C ASN A 113 -13.30 -9.83 -11.99
N SER A 114 -12.78 -8.59 -11.89
CA SER A 114 -13.02 -7.52 -12.87
C SER A 114 -11.80 -7.27 -13.77
N GLU A 115 -11.22 -8.33 -14.31
CA GLU A 115 -9.95 -8.31 -15.06
C GLU A 115 -9.87 -7.20 -16.13
N VAL A 116 -10.89 -7.06 -16.95
CA VAL A 116 -10.93 -6.09 -18.05
C VAL A 116 -10.80 -4.66 -17.51
N GLN A 117 -11.55 -4.33 -16.46
CA GLN A 117 -11.53 -3.00 -15.85
C GLN A 117 -10.20 -2.75 -15.13
N ILE A 118 -9.68 -3.74 -14.42
CA ILE A 118 -8.38 -3.64 -13.73
C ILE A 118 -7.25 -3.40 -14.75
N LYS A 119 -7.21 -4.15 -15.83
CA LYS A 119 -6.21 -3.96 -16.91
C LYS A 119 -6.29 -2.57 -17.55
N SER A 120 -7.49 -2.03 -17.72
CA SER A 120 -7.68 -0.65 -18.18
C SER A 120 -7.05 0.35 -17.21
N TRP A 121 -7.34 0.24 -15.91
CA TRP A 121 -6.76 1.11 -14.89
C TRP A 121 -5.25 0.96 -14.77
N LEU A 122 -4.71 -0.26 -14.85
CA LEU A 122 -3.26 -0.51 -14.84
C LEU A 122 -2.58 0.16 -16.04
N THR A 123 -3.20 0.11 -17.21
CA THR A 123 -2.71 0.78 -18.43
C THR A 123 -2.65 2.29 -18.23
N ASP A 124 -3.71 2.89 -17.70
CA ASP A 124 -3.76 4.32 -17.44
C ASP A 124 -2.76 4.76 -16.37
N LEU A 125 -2.56 3.95 -15.32
CA LEU A 125 -1.60 4.23 -14.26
C LEU A 125 -0.16 4.22 -14.77
N ILE A 126 0.22 3.22 -15.57
CA ILE A 126 1.57 3.15 -16.16
C ILE A 126 1.80 4.26 -17.17
N ALA A 127 0.77 4.63 -17.93
CA ALA A 127 0.84 5.72 -18.91
C ALA A 127 0.75 7.12 -18.26
N ASP A 128 0.69 7.23 -16.95
CA ASP A 128 0.48 8.48 -16.16
C ASP A 128 -0.79 9.25 -16.58
N LYS A 129 -1.82 8.52 -17.01
CA LYS A 129 -3.11 9.06 -17.46
C LYS A 129 -4.22 8.94 -16.39
N ALA A 130 -3.98 8.17 -15.34
CA ALA A 130 -4.95 7.99 -14.28
C ALA A 130 -5.08 9.28 -13.46
N GLN A 131 -6.30 9.84 -13.43
CA GLN A 131 -6.62 11.04 -12.68
C GLN A 131 -7.12 10.66 -11.27
N ILE A 132 -6.19 10.47 -10.34
CA ILE A 132 -6.49 10.26 -8.91
C ILE A 132 -5.98 11.49 -8.17
N LEU A 133 -6.90 12.38 -7.80
CA LEU A 133 -6.56 13.73 -7.35
C LEU A 133 -6.64 13.87 -5.83
N ASP A 134 -5.73 14.66 -5.26
CA ASP A 134 -5.81 15.14 -3.90
C ASP A 134 -6.83 16.31 -3.79
N ALA A 135 -7.01 16.83 -2.58
CA ALA A 135 -7.90 17.99 -2.34
C ALA A 135 -7.44 19.28 -3.03
N LYS A 136 -6.21 19.32 -3.56
CA LYS A 136 -5.66 20.47 -4.30
C LYS A 136 -5.71 20.28 -5.81
N GLY A 137 -6.22 19.14 -6.28
CA GLY A 137 -6.30 18.81 -7.70
C GLY A 137 -4.99 18.23 -8.29
N ASN A 138 -4.02 17.84 -7.48
CA ASN A 138 -2.82 17.20 -7.98
C ASN A 138 -3.03 15.69 -8.13
N ASN A 139 -2.50 15.10 -9.20
CA ASN A 139 -2.49 13.64 -9.36
C ASN A 139 -1.47 13.02 -8.39
N ILE A 140 -1.98 12.29 -7.39
CA ILE A 140 -1.15 11.72 -6.30
C ILE A 140 -0.24 10.58 -6.74
N PHE A 141 -0.47 9.98 -7.90
CA PHE A 141 0.35 8.92 -8.47
C PHE A 141 1.19 9.34 -9.67
N SER A 142 1.22 10.63 -10.01
CA SER A 142 1.98 11.11 -11.17
C SER A 142 3.46 10.74 -11.09
N GLY A 143 4.02 10.19 -12.18
CA GLY A 143 5.41 9.76 -12.30
C GLY A 143 5.82 8.57 -11.43
N ARG A 144 4.89 7.99 -10.65
CA ARG A 144 5.21 6.98 -9.65
C ARG A 144 5.60 5.63 -10.23
N PHE A 145 5.04 5.27 -11.37
CA PHE A 145 5.20 3.95 -11.98
C PHE A 145 6.28 3.91 -13.07
N THR A 146 7.20 4.87 -13.06
CA THR A 146 8.35 4.93 -13.99
C THR A 146 9.12 3.59 -14.10
N PRO A 147 9.42 2.86 -12.99
CA PRO A 147 10.08 1.56 -13.07
C PRO A 147 9.29 0.50 -13.84
N LEU A 148 7.96 0.64 -13.92
CA LEU A 148 7.07 -0.29 -14.61
C LEU A 148 6.76 0.10 -16.07
N MET A 149 7.30 1.20 -16.59
CA MET A 149 7.05 1.65 -17.96
C MET A 149 7.41 0.60 -19.03
N GLY A 150 8.34 -0.31 -18.70
CA GLY A 150 8.65 -1.46 -19.54
C GLY A 150 7.48 -2.41 -19.82
N PHE A 151 6.41 -2.36 -18.98
CA PHE A 151 5.16 -3.08 -19.22
C PHE A 151 4.16 -2.31 -20.09
N GLY A 152 4.50 -1.09 -20.55
CA GLY A 152 3.65 -0.32 -21.47
C GLY A 152 3.29 -1.14 -22.70
N GLY A 153 1.99 -1.29 -22.99
CA GLY A 153 1.49 -2.16 -24.07
C GLY A 153 1.48 -3.67 -23.75
N ARG A 154 1.94 -4.11 -22.58
CA ARG A 154 1.99 -5.51 -22.15
C ARG A 154 1.23 -5.73 -20.82
N VAL A 155 0.03 -5.15 -20.73
CA VAL A 155 -0.78 -5.17 -19.49
C VAL A 155 -1.18 -6.59 -19.08
N ASP A 156 -1.31 -7.52 -20.03
CA ASP A 156 -1.60 -8.93 -19.75
C ASP A 156 -0.46 -9.59 -18.98
N GLU A 157 0.79 -9.33 -19.38
CA GLU A 157 1.97 -9.82 -18.68
C GLU A 157 2.09 -9.19 -17.29
N LEU A 158 1.84 -7.89 -17.18
CA LEU A 158 1.83 -7.21 -15.89
C LEU A 158 0.79 -7.81 -14.94
N TYR A 159 -0.45 -8.00 -15.42
CA TYR A 159 -1.52 -8.57 -14.60
C TYR A 159 -1.18 -9.99 -14.15
N ALA A 160 -0.64 -10.82 -15.04
CA ALA A 160 -0.20 -12.17 -14.70
C ALA A 160 0.94 -12.16 -13.66
N ASP A 161 1.92 -11.26 -13.78
CA ASP A 161 3.01 -11.15 -12.82
C ASP A 161 2.52 -10.59 -11.45
N ILE A 162 1.51 -9.70 -11.45
CA ILE A 162 0.82 -9.27 -10.22
C ILE A 162 0.15 -10.46 -9.53
N LEU A 163 -0.58 -11.30 -10.27
CA LEU A 163 -1.20 -12.51 -9.71
C LEU A 163 -0.15 -13.41 -9.06
N LEU A 164 0.98 -13.60 -9.71
CA LEU A 164 2.06 -14.46 -9.21
C LEU A 164 2.73 -13.89 -7.96
N ARG A 165 3.10 -12.62 -7.96
CA ARG A 165 3.92 -12.01 -6.89
C ARG A 165 3.14 -11.51 -5.71
N VAL A 166 1.93 -10.98 -5.95
CA VAL A 166 1.08 -10.42 -4.88
C VAL A 166 0.16 -11.49 -4.32
N PHE A 167 -0.45 -12.31 -5.18
CA PHE A 167 -1.47 -13.28 -4.80
C PHE A 167 -1.00 -14.73 -4.72
N ASN A 168 0.28 -15.00 -4.98
CA ASN A 168 0.84 -16.36 -5.05
C ASN A 168 0.10 -17.29 -6.04
N ALA A 169 -0.53 -16.74 -7.05
CA ALA A 169 -1.41 -17.47 -7.96
C ALA A 169 -0.93 -17.41 -9.41
N SER A 170 -0.87 -18.54 -10.08
CA SER A 170 -0.51 -18.63 -11.50
C SER A 170 -1.67 -18.28 -12.45
N ALA A 171 -2.88 -18.25 -11.92
CA ALA A 171 -4.09 -17.93 -12.68
C ALA A 171 -5.15 -17.30 -11.75
N ARG A 172 -6.07 -16.57 -12.36
CA ARG A 172 -7.19 -15.98 -11.67
C ARG A 172 -8.16 -17.04 -11.18
N GLN A 173 -8.46 -17.00 -9.89
CA GLN A 173 -9.48 -17.83 -9.23
C GLN A 173 -10.17 -17.01 -8.14
N ARG A 174 -11.20 -17.59 -7.50
CA ARG A 174 -11.91 -16.94 -6.39
C ARG A 174 -11.02 -16.69 -5.20
N LEU A 175 -11.20 -15.53 -4.57
CA LEU A 175 -10.66 -15.24 -3.24
C LEU A 175 -11.32 -16.15 -2.21
N LYS A 176 -10.52 -16.77 -1.36
CA LYS A 176 -10.93 -17.60 -0.24
C LYS A 176 -10.38 -17.05 1.06
N LEU A 177 -11.23 -17.04 2.09
CA LEU A 177 -10.81 -16.78 3.48
C LEU A 177 -10.84 -18.11 4.22
N VAL A 178 -9.72 -18.47 4.82
CA VAL A 178 -9.54 -19.75 5.48
C VAL A 178 -9.13 -19.53 6.93
N ASN A 179 -9.88 -20.10 7.88
CA ASN A 179 -9.52 -20.03 9.30
C ASN A 179 -8.18 -20.73 9.56
N ILE A 180 -7.30 -20.08 10.31
CA ILE A 180 -6.05 -20.65 10.76
C ILE A 180 -6.31 -21.39 12.06
N LYS A 181 -6.26 -22.72 12.03
CA LYS A 181 -6.60 -23.59 13.18
C LYS A 181 -5.74 -23.33 14.42
N SER A 182 -4.50 -22.89 14.22
CA SER A 182 -3.53 -22.64 15.29
C SER A 182 -3.61 -21.23 15.88
N SER A 183 -4.39 -20.33 15.29
CA SER A 183 -4.46 -18.94 15.71
C SER A 183 -5.91 -18.45 15.69
N LYS A 184 -6.44 -18.22 16.91
CA LYS A 184 -7.82 -17.75 17.06
C LYS A 184 -7.94 -16.31 16.56
N GLY A 185 -8.92 -16.04 15.72
CA GLY A 185 -9.16 -14.70 15.17
C GLY A 185 -8.32 -14.36 13.93
N GLU A 186 -7.57 -15.32 13.36
CA GLU A 186 -6.81 -15.10 12.15
C GLU A 186 -7.38 -15.87 10.95
N LEU A 187 -7.47 -15.15 9.82
CA LEU A 187 -7.92 -15.68 8.54
C LEU A 187 -6.80 -15.54 7.51
N ALA A 188 -6.51 -16.61 6.80
CA ALA A 188 -5.62 -16.60 5.66
C ALA A 188 -6.37 -16.22 4.38
N LEU A 189 -5.78 -15.34 3.58
CA LEU A 189 -6.26 -14.97 2.24
C LEU A 189 -5.57 -15.83 1.19
N ARG A 190 -6.35 -16.49 0.34
CA ARG A 190 -5.88 -17.37 -0.74
C ARG A 190 -6.63 -17.11 -2.04
N VAL A 191 -5.97 -17.33 -3.17
CA VAL A 191 -6.61 -17.38 -4.48
C VAL A 191 -6.76 -18.85 -4.89
N GLY A 192 -7.99 -19.35 -4.94
CA GLY A 192 -8.24 -20.76 -5.18
C GLY A 192 -7.55 -21.66 -4.16
N ASP A 193 -6.68 -22.55 -4.64
CA ASP A 193 -5.90 -23.48 -3.82
C ASP A 193 -4.41 -23.09 -3.71
N ALA A 194 -4.06 -21.88 -4.17
CA ALA A 194 -2.71 -21.35 -4.06
C ALA A 194 -2.29 -21.13 -2.59
N GLU A 195 -0.99 -20.96 -2.33
CA GLU A 195 -0.49 -20.62 -1.00
C GLU A 195 -1.05 -19.27 -0.50
N PRO A 196 -1.26 -19.11 0.80
CA PRO A 196 -1.73 -17.86 1.36
C PRO A 196 -0.84 -16.68 0.95
N PHE A 197 -1.45 -15.58 0.54
CA PHE A 197 -0.75 -14.34 0.20
C PHE A 197 -0.89 -13.26 1.26
N GLY A 198 -1.82 -13.41 2.18
CA GLY A 198 -2.09 -12.45 3.23
C GLY A 198 -2.80 -13.05 4.43
N LEU A 199 -2.83 -12.28 5.51
CA LEU A 199 -3.48 -12.61 6.76
C LEU A 199 -4.38 -11.46 7.21
N ILE A 200 -5.53 -11.79 7.79
CA ILE A 200 -6.42 -10.85 8.47
C ILE A 200 -6.46 -11.26 9.94
N ASN A 201 -6.25 -10.30 10.82
CA ASN A 201 -6.46 -10.47 12.26
C ASN A 201 -7.75 -9.73 12.64
N ILE A 202 -8.73 -10.45 13.16
CA ILE A 202 -10.04 -9.94 13.57
C ILE A 202 -10.24 -9.89 15.10
N GLY A 203 -9.14 -10.02 15.87
CA GLY A 203 -9.13 -9.86 17.32
C GLY A 203 -8.88 -11.11 18.11
#